data_d436c654a2dc3a2f1556b846f0d15712
#
_entry.id   d436c654a2dc3a2f1556b846f0d15712
#
_cell.length_a   1.000
_cell.length_b   1.000
_cell.length_c   1.000
_cell.angle_alpha   90.00
_cell.angle_beta   90.00
_cell.angle_gamma   90.00
#
_symmetry.space_group_name_H-M   'P 1'
#
loop_
_entity.id
_entity.type
_entity.pdbx_description
1 polymer ?
#
loop_
_entity_poly.entity_id
_entity_poly.type
_entity_poly.pdbx_seq_one_letter_code
_entity_poly.pdbx_strand_id
1 'polypeptide(L)'
;MVSPSQTRSIRVLLVDDHAMVRHGLRCTLEVYPSIEVVGEASDGSEVLVCIEKVQPTVVVMDVIMPKMDGIAATRLIKAQYPQIAVVGLTRELKDYTSYSMKKAGAFEVVDKKNAVSELYDAIQRAVAGIDGKAVDRPEIGPGLGSMTEAT
;
A
#
# COMPACT_ATOMS: atom_id res chain seq x y z
N MET A 1 -18.14 -0.19 -26.35
CA MET A 1 -18.03 0.38 -25.12
C MET A 1 -17.56 -0.54 -24.03
N VAL A 2 -16.67 -0.10 -23.30
CA VAL A 2 -16.10 -0.89 -22.24
C VAL A 2 -17.02 -0.89 -21.06
N SER A 3 -17.22 -2.01 -20.42
CA SER A 3 -18.04 -2.03 -19.23
C SER A 3 -17.33 -1.30 -18.11
N PRO A 4 -18.06 -0.75 -17.19
CA PRO A 4 -17.45 -0.03 -16.08
C PRO A 4 -16.45 -0.87 -15.28
N SER A 5 -16.73 -2.15 -15.14
CA SER A 5 -15.82 -3.01 -14.39
C SER A 5 -14.49 -3.17 -15.12
N GLN A 6 -14.51 -3.08 -16.44
CA GLN A 6 -13.29 -3.20 -17.22
C GLN A 6 -12.48 -1.92 -17.21
N THR A 7 -13.12 -0.78 -16.89
CA THR A 7 -12.44 0.48 -16.85
C THR A 7 -12.07 0.88 -15.43
N ARG A 8 -12.48 0.09 -14.45
CA ARG A 8 -12.16 0.40 -13.09
C ARG A 8 -10.65 0.33 -12.92
N SER A 9 -10.06 1.42 -12.48
CA SER A 9 -8.63 1.46 -12.26
C SER A 9 -8.31 1.34 -10.81
N ILE A 10 -7.13 0.81 -10.55
CA ILE A 10 -6.54 0.84 -9.24
C ILE A 10 -5.85 2.19 -9.15
N ARG A 11 -6.25 3.01 -8.22
CA ARG A 11 -5.74 4.37 -8.06
C ARG A 11 -4.61 4.35 -7.04
N VAL A 12 -3.40 4.64 -7.49
CA VAL A 12 -2.19 4.49 -6.69
C VAL A 12 -1.63 5.84 -6.27
N LEU A 13 -1.38 5.99 -4.98
CA LEU A 13 -0.63 7.13 -4.44
C LEU A 13 0.78 6.64 -4.13
N LEU A 14 1.79 7.31 -4.69
CA LEU A 14 3.19 6.96 -4.43
C LEU A 14 3.76 7.87 -3.37
N VAL A 15 4.36 7.29 -2.33
CA VAL A 15 4.95 8.05 -1.24
C VAL A 15 6.40 7.65 -1.07
N ASP A 16 7.32 8.55 -1.41
CA ASP A 16 8.74 8.30 -1.34
C ASP A 16 9.43 9.67 -1.38
N ASP A 17 10.46 9.87 -0.60
CA ASP A 17 11.12 11.17 -0.53
C ASP A 17 12.06 11.44 -1.70
N HIS A 18 12.28 10.46 -2.58
CA HIS A 18 13.14 10.64 -3.75
C HIS A 18 12.32 10.75 -5.02
N ALA A 19 12.36 11.93 -5.66
CA ALA A 19 11.58 12.15 -6.87
C ALA A 19 11.92 11.17 -7.98
N MET A 20 13.21 10.81 -8.10
CA MET A 20 13.63 9.86 -9.14
C MET A 20 13.03 8.48 -8.91
N VAL A 21 12.92 8.07 -7.65
CA VAL A 21 12.31 6.79 -7.33
C VAL A 21 10.82 6.82 -7.69
N ARG A 22 10.13 7.90 -7.34
CA ARG A 22 8.71 8.03 -7.68
C ARG A 22 8.51 7.98 -9.18
N HIS A 23 9.40 8.65 -9.94
CA HIS A 23 9.31 8.65 -11.39
C HIS A 23 9.46 7.23 -11.94
N GLY A 24 10.45 6.49 -11.44
CA GLY A 24 10.66 5.12 -11.86
C GLY A 24 9.49 4.21 -11.53
N LEU A 25 8.91 4.39 -10.34
CA LEU A 25 7.76 3.59 -9.94
C LEU A 25 6.54 3.91 -10.80
N ARG A 26 6.35 5.18 -11.12
CA ARG A 26 5.25 5.57 -12.01
C ARG A 26 5.41 4.88 -13.37
N CYS A 27 6.61 4.92 -13.94
CA CYS A 27 6.87 4.27 -15.22
C CYS A 27 6.63 2.77 -15.14
N THR A 28 7.08 2.15 -14.06
CA THR A 28 6.89 0.72 -13.84
C THR A 28 5.43 0.34 -13.78
N LEU A 29 4.64 1.14 -13.11
CA LEU A 29 3.23 0.80 -12.88
C LEU A 29 2.32 1.17 -14.03
N GLU A 30 2.63 2.27 -14.70
CA GLU A 30 1.71 2.76 -15.73
C GLU A 30 1.75 1.97 -17.04
N VAL A 31 2.62 0.96 -17.14
CA VAL A 31 2.53 0.03 -18.27
C VAL A 31 1.30 -0.86 -18.14
N TYR A 32 0.72 -0.96 -16.94
CA TYR A 32 -0.45 -1.81 -16.72
C TYR A 32 -1.72 -0.96 -16.86
N PRO A 33 -2.60 -1.31 -17.82
CA PRO A 33 -3.79 -0.49 -18.06
C PRO A 33 -4.71 -0.33 -16.85
N SER A 34 -4.66 -1.28 -15.93
CA SER A 34 -5.51 -1.24 -14.75
C SER A 34 -5.00 -0.31 -13.66
N ILE A 35 -3.80 0.25 -13.83
CA ILE A 35 -3.18 1.11 -12.81
C ILE A 35 -3.22 2.57 -13.26
N GLU A 36 -3.63 3.43 -12.36
CA GLU A 36 -3.54 4.87 -12.56
C GLU A 36 -2.81 5.45 -11.35
N VAL A 37 -1.68 6.11 -11.57
CA VAL A 37 -0.98 6.79 -10.48
C VAL A 37 -1.61 8.16 -10.34
N VAL A 38 -2.36 8.35 -9.27
CA VAL A 38 -3.17 9.54 -9.08
C VAL A 38 -2.51 10.65 -8.28
N GLY A 39 -1.38 10.36 -7.66
CA GLY A 39 -0.69 11.40 -6.91
C GLY A 39 0.63 10.91 -6.35
N GLU A 40 1.38 11.85 -5.80
CA GLU A 40 2.69 11.59 -5.19
C GLU A 40 2.83 12.42 -3.94
N ALA A 41 3.51 11.88 -2.93
CA ALA A 41 3.84 12.60 -1.73
C ALA A 41 5.31 12.33 -1.42
N SER A 42 5.99 13.31 -0.84
CA SER A 42 7.42 13.19 -0.58
C SER A 42 7.75 12.83 0.87
N ASP A 43 6.77 12.84 1.75
CA ASP A 43 6.98 12.36 3.11
C ASP A 43 5.65 12.03 3.77
N GLY A 44 5.73 11.39 4.93
CA GLY A 44 4.52 10.91 5.60
C GLY A 44 3.59 12.02 6.06
N SER A 45 4.12 13.23 6.30
CA SER A 45 3.26 14.30 6.78
C SER A 45 2.32 14.84 5.71
N GLU A 46 2.63 14.58 4.43
CA GLU A 46 1.79 15.02 3.31
C GLU A 46 0.72 14.01 2.93
N VAL A 47 0.85 12.80 3.43
CA VAL A 47 0.06 11.69 2.91
C VAL A 47 -1.44 11.87 3.12
N LEU A 48 -1.85 12.27 4.32
CA LEU A 48 -3.28 12.37 4.59
C LEU A 48 -3.95 13.45 3.75
N VAL A 49 -3.24 14.56 3.52
CA VAL A 49 -3.76 15.61 2.66
C VAL A 49 -3.89 15.10 1.22
N CYS A 50 -2.88 14.37 0.76
CA CYS A 50 -2.93 13.80 -0.57
C CYS A 50 -4.07 12.79 -0.71
N ILE A 51 -4.28 11.95 0.29
CA ILE A 51 -5.36 10.98 0.25
C ILE A 51 -6.70 11.66 0.08
N GLU A 52 -6.90 12.74 0.81
CA GLU A 52 -8.16 13.48 0.73
C GLU A 52 -8.39 14.03 -0.66
N LYS A 53 -7.33 14.51 -1.30
CA LYS A 53 -7.43 15.07 -2.63
C LYS A 53 -7.64 14.03 -3.72
N VAL A 54 -6.90 12.93 -3.68
CA VAL A 54 -6.87 12.00 -4.80
C VAL A 54 -7.63 10.71 -4.56
N GLN A 55 -7.97 10.42 -3.32
CA GLN A 55 -8.76 9.25 -2.94
C GLN A 55 -8.24 7.96 -3.59
N PRO A 56 -7.05 7.50 -3.18
CA PRO A 56 -6.45 6.32 -3.81
C PRO A 56 -7.10 5.03 -3.31
N THR A 57 -6.93 3.96 -4.08
CA THR A 57 -7.31 2.62 -3.66
C THR A 57 -6.18 2.01 -2.83
N VAL A 58 -4.94 2.33 -3.21
CA VAL A 58 -3.76 1.78 -2.56
C VAL A 58 -2.68 2.84 -2.46
N VAL A 59 -1.93 2.79 -1.37
CA VAL A 59 -0.78 3.66 -1.17
C VAL A 59 0.47 2.80 -1.21
N VAL A 60 1.44 3.17 -2.04
CA VAL A 60 2.74 2.53 -2.08
C VAL A 60 3.64 3.40 -1.22
N MET A 61 4.08 2.86 -0.09
CA MET A 61 4.69 3.62 0.98
C MET A 61 6.14 3.24 1.23
N ASP A 62 7.06 4.19 1.01
CA ASP A 62 8.44 4.02 1.42
C ASP A 62 8.49 3.93 2.95
N VAL A 63 9.25 2.99 3.47
CA VAL A 63 9.34 2.81 4.92
C VAL A 63 10.16 3.89 5.57
N ILE A 64 11.28 4.28 4.95
CA ILE A 64 12.20 5.23 5.55
C ILE A 64 12.14 6.58 4.86
N MET A 65 11.64 7.57 5.56
CA MET A 65 11.51 8.92 5.03
C MET A 65 11.79 9.92 6.14
N PRO A 66 12.19 11.16 5.79
CA PRO A 66 12.37 12.18 6.81
C PRO A 66 11.02 12.60 7.38
N LYS A 67 11.04 13.28 8.48
CA LYS A 67 9.87 13.81 9.19
C LYS A 67 8.98 12.70 9.75
N MET A 68 8.19 12.05 8.94
CA MET A 68 7.34 10.97 9.39
C MET A 68 7.63 9.75 8.53
N ASP A 69 8.10 8.66 9.13
CA ASP A 69 8.44 7.46 8.37
C ASP A 69 7.18 6.70 7.94
N GLY A 70 7.40 5.69 7.11
CA GLY A 70 6.29 4.94 6.52
C GLY A 70 5.50 4.13 7.52
N ILE A 71 6.11 3.70 8.62
CA ILE A 71 5.40 2.94 9.64
C ILE A 71 4.38 3.84 10.33
N ALA A 72 4.81 5.04 10.75
CA ALA A 72 3.91 5.99 11.40
C ALA A 72 2.82 6.44 10.44
N ALA A 73 3.18 6.72 9.18
CA ALA A 73 2.21 7.15 8.18
C ALA A 73 1.18 6.05 7.93
N THR A 74 1.62 4.80 7.83
CA THR A 74 0.71 3.68 7.61
C THR A 74 -0.29 3.56 8.75
N ARG A 75 0.20 3.73 9.98
CA ARG A 75 -0.67 3.66 11.16
C ARG A 75 -1.78 4.72 11.08
N LEU A 76 -1.42 5.94 10.68
CA LEU A 76 -2.39 7.01 10.54
C LEU A 76 -3.38 6.74 9.42
N ILE A 77 -2.89 6.24 8.29
CA ILE A 77 -3.77 5.92 7.17
C ILE A 77 -4.80 4.88 7.58
N LYS A 78 -4.34 3.81 8.20
CA LYS A 78 -5.26 2.72 8.55
C LYS A 78 -6.24 3.14 9.64
N ALA A 79 -5.88 4.09 10.49
CA ALA A 79 -6.80 4.59 11.50
C ALA A 79 -7.91 5.43 10.88
N GLN A 80 -7.60 6.23 9.87
CA GLN A 80 -8.57 7.13 9.27
C GLN A 80 -9.23 6.59 8.02
N TYR A 81 -8.52 5.75 7.26
CA TYR A 81 -9.01 5.21 6.00
C TYR A 81 -8.75 3.71 5.94
N PRO A 82 -9.43 2.93 6.78
CA PRO A 82 -9.16 1.48 6.86
C PRO A 82 -9.37 0.73 5.56
N GLN A 83 -10.15 1.29 4.64
CA GLN A 83 -10.40 0.64 3.36
C GLN A 83 -9.26 0.84 2.35
N ILE A 84 -8.33 1.76 2.61
CA ILE A 84 -7.20 1.96 1.70
C ILE A 84 -6.12 0.94 2.01
N ALA A 85 -5.66 0.23 0.99
CA ALA A 85 -4.58 -0.73 1.17
C ALA A 85 -3.24 -0.02 1.17
N VAL A 86 -2.28 -0.53 1.94
CA VAL A 86 -0.93 0.01 1.97
C VAL A 86 0.04 -1.11 1.62
N VAL A 87 0.91 -0.86 0.63
CA VAL A 87 2.00 -1.76 0.28
C VAL A 87 3.29 -1.00 0.56
N GLY A 88 4.13 -1.55 1.41
CA GLY A 88 5.39 -0.90 1.78
C GLY A 88 6.49 -1.19 0.77
N LEU A 89 7.42 -0.26 0.67
CA LEU A 89 8.64 -0.45 -0.10
C LEU A 89 9.82 -0.13 0.77
N THR A 90 10.87 -0.93 0.67
CA THR A 90 12.09 -0.68 1.43
C THR A 90 13.31 -1.11 0.63
N ARG A 91 14.45 -0.45 0.88
CA ARG A 91 15.70 -0.83 0.23
C ARG A 91 16.27 -2.10 0.80
N GLU A 92 16.01 -2.33 2.09
CA GLU A 92 16.50 -3.52 2.76
C GLU A 92 15.35 -4.20 3.42
N LEU A 93 14.86 -5.25 2.83
CA LEU A 93 13.76 -5.99 3.39
C LEU A 93 14.29 -6.90 4.48
N LYS A 94 13.92 -6.60 5.70
CA LYS A 94 14.28 -7.39 6.87
C LYS A 94 13.00 -7.80 7.58
N ASP A 95 13.08 -8.90 8.33
CA ASP A 95 11.93 -9.40 9.07
C ASP A 95 11.35 -8.34 9.99
N TYR A 96 12.22 -7.57 10.65
CA TYR A 96 11.80 -6.52 11.53
C TYR A 96 10.99 -5.44 10.80
N THR A 97 11.47 -5.01 9.63
CA THR A 97 10.79 -4.00 8.84
C THR A 97 9.43 -4.48 8.37
N SER A 98 9.41 -5.70 7.85
CA SER A 98 8.16 -6.29 7.38
C SER A 98 7.16 -6.42 8.52
N TYR A 99 7.63 -6.91 9.66
CA TYR A 99 6.78 -7.07 10.82
C TYR A 99 6.18 -5.74 11.27
N SER A 100 7.02 -4.70 11.38
CA SER A 100 6.56 -3.39 11.86
C SER A 100 5.55 -2.76 10.91
N MET A 101 5.81 -2.87 9.61
CA MET A 101 4.89 -2.33 8.62
C MET A 101 3.55 -3.07 8.63
N LYS A 102 3.61 -4.38 8.71
CA LYS A 102 2.37 -5.17 8.74
C LYS A 102 1.59 -4.92 10.02
N LYS A 103 2.29 -4.78 11.13
CA LYS A 103 1.63 -4.46 12.38
C LYS A 103 0.97 -3.09 12.33
N ALA A 104 1.54 -2.15 11.60
CA ALA A 104 0.94 -0.84 11.40
C ALA A 104 -0.27 -0.89 10.45
N GLY A 105 -0.43 -1.97 9.71
CA GLY A 105 -1.57 -2.19 8.83
C GLY A 105 -1.25 -2.38 7.36
N ALA A 106 0.03 -2.40 6.98
CA ALA A 106 0.39 -2.64 5.59
C ALA A 106 0.04 -4.08 5.21
N PHE A 107 -0.40 -4.25 3.97
CA PHE A 107 -0.73 -5.57 3.47
C PHE A 107 0.53 -6.42 3.28
N GLU A 108 1.55 -5.84 2.67
CA GLU A 108 2.84 -6.51 2.54
C GLU A 108 3.93 -5.47 2.26
N VAL A 109 5.18 -5.90 2.30
CA VAL A 109 6.33 -5.02 2.06
C VAL A 109 7.16 -5.63 0.95
N VAL A 110 7.52 -4.83 -0.04
CA VAL A 110 8.30 -5.26 -1.19
C VAL A 110 9.67 -4.61 -1.14
N ASP A 111 10.69 -5.36 -1.53
CA ASP A 111 12.04 -4.82 -1.64
C ASP A 111 12.12 -3.94 -2.89
N LYS A 112 12.63 -2.72 -2.76
CA LYS A 112 12.70 -1.78 -3.89
C LYS A 112 13.44 -2.36 -5.09
N LYS A 113 14.45 -3.17 -4.87
CA LYS A 113 15.20 -3.75 -5.99
C LYS A 113 14.38 -4.75 -6.79
N ASN A 114 13.27 -5.24 -6.24
CA ASN A 114 12.40 -6.17 -6.93
C ASN A 114 11.08 -5.53 -7.36
N ALA A 115 10.98 -4.20 -7.26
CA ALA A 115 9.72 -3.52 -7.53
C ALA A 115 9.21 -3.77 -8.94
N VAL A 116 10.10 -3.78 -9.93
CA VAL A 116 9.69 -3.98 -11.32
C VAL A 116 8.95 -5.30 -11.48
N SER A 117 9.42 -6.35 -10.82
CA SER A 117 8.83 -7.68 -10.99
C SER A 117 7.76 -8.00 -9.95
N GLU A 118 7.73 -7.31 -8.82
CA GLU A 118 6.86 -7.73 -7.71
C GLU A 118 5.80 -6.72 -7.30
N LEU A 119 5.99 -5.45 -7.59
CA LEU A 119 5.10 -4.44 -7.05
C LEU A 119 3.67 -4.54 -7.59
N TYR A 120 3.54 -4.76 -8.90
CA TYR A 120 2.22 -4.87 -9.49
C TYR A 120 1.41 -6.00 -8.85
N ASP A 121 2.04 -7.17 -8.69
CA ASP A 121 1.34 -8.31 -8.10
C ASP A 121 0.99 -8.05 -6.65
N ALA A 122 1.87 -7.38 -5.91
CA ALA A 122 1.60 -7.02 -4.52
C ALA A 122 0.39 -6.07 -4.43
N ILE A 123 0.32 -5.11 -5.33
CA ILE A 123 -0.81 -4.19 -5.39
C ILE A 123 -2.09 -4.94 -5.69
N GLN A 124 -2.05 -5.86 -6.64
CA GLN A 124 -3.22 -6.67 -7.00
C GLN A 124 -3.71 -7.47 -5.79
N ARG A 125 -2.80 -8.11 -5.08
CA ARG A 125 -3.15 -8.89 -3.90
C ARG A 125 -3.72 -8.00 -2.79
N ALA A 126 -3.15 -6.82 -2.63
CA ALA A 126 -3.59 -5.91 -1.57
C ALA A 126 -5.01 -5.42 -1.82
N VAL A 127 -5.30 -5.08 -3.07
CA VAL A 127 -6.64 -4.63 -3.44
C VAL A 127 -7.64 -5.77 -3.31
N ALA A 128 -7.25 -6.97 -3.76
CA ALA A 128 -8.12 -8.14 -3.64
C ALA A 128 -8.34 -8.49 -2.16
N GLY A 129 -7.32 -8.27 -1.33
CA GLY A 129 -7.43 -8.54 0.10
C GLY A 129 -8.44 -7.63 0.78
N ILE A 130 -8.47 -6.37 0.39
CA ILE A 130 -9.46 -5.44 0.92
C ILE A 130 -10.88 -5.89 0.53
N ASP A 131 -11.08 -6.21 -0.73
CA ASP A 131 -12.38 -6.68 -1.20
C ASP A 131 -12.76 -8.02 -0.59
N GLY A 132 -11.81 -8.93 -0.54
CA GLY A 132 -12.07 -10.25 0.01
C GLY A 132 -12.33 -10.23 1.50
N LYS A 133 -11.69 -9.30 2.20
CA LYS A 133 -11.90 -9.19 3.61
C LYS A 133 -13.32 -8.79 3.96
N ALA A 134 -13.94 -8.06 3.10
CA ALA A 134 -15.31 -7.72 3.28
C ALA A 134 -16.18 -8.96 3.25
N VAL A 135 -15.72 -9.99 2.59
CA VAL A 135 -16.46 -11.22 2.49
C VAL A 135 -16.12 -12.19 3.58
N ASP A 136 -14.86 -12.26 3.88
CA ASP A 136 -14.40 -13.29 4.68
C ASP A 136 -13.76 -13.01 5.83
N ARG A 137 -13.67 -12.94 6.50
CA ARG A 137 -12.77 -12.79 7.52
C ARG A 137 -12.64 -13.64 8.53
N PRO A 138 -12.43 -14.19 8.76
CA PRO A 138 -12.10 -14.71 9.64
C PRO A 138 -11.39 -15.05 10.13
N GLU A 139 -11.10 -15.01 9.95
CA GLU A 139 -10.39 -15.42 10.32
C GLU A 139 -9.59 -15.66 10.77
N ILE A 140 -9.48 -15.64 10.92
CA ILE A 140 -8.76 -15.98 11.37
C ILE A 140 -8.34 -16.20 12.14
N GLY A 141 -8.56 -16.33 12.22
CA GLY A 141 -8.29 -16.41 12.87
C GLY A 141 -8.03 -16.82 13.59
N PRO A 142 -8.10 -17.16 13.76
CA PRO A 142 -7.88 -17.41 14.47
C PRO A 142 -7.36 -17.55 15.03
N GLY A 143 -7.41 -17.61 14.66
CA GLY A 143 -6.94 -17.41 15.06
C GLY A 143 -6.50 -17.42 15.57
N LEU A 144 -6.36 -17.32 15.33
CA LEU A 144 -5.98 -17.04 15.78
C LEU A 144 -6.05 -16.82 16.38
N GLY A 145 -6.23 -16.95 16.12
CA GLY A 145 -6.30 -16.41 16.64
C GLY A 145 -6.37 -16.40 17.30
N SER A 146 -6.45 -16.42 17.22
CA SER A 146 -6.52 -16.19 17.81
C SER A 146 -6.24 -16.19 18.49
N MET A 147 -6.08 -16.18 18.33
CA MET A 147 -5.85 -15.98 18.85
C MET A 147 -5.90 -15.72 19.48
N THR A 148 -6.02 -15.71 19.33
CA THR A 148 -6.09 -15.30 19.79
C THR A 148 -6.15 -15.11 20.47
N GLU A 149 -6.15 -14.97 20.20
CA GLU A 149 -6.19 -14.70 20.70
C GLU A 149 -6.45 -14.64 21.38
N ALA A 150 -6.57 -14.91 21.21
CA ALA A 150 -6.80 -14.81 21.68
C ALA A 150 -7.03 -14.87 22.28
N THR A 151 -7.02 -14.77 21.96
CA THR A 151 -7.32 -14.90 22.36
C THR A 151 -7.27 -14.89 22.75
#